data_aab247a003ea5a90218668a767628d24
#
_entry.id   aab247a003ea5a90218668a767628d24
#
_cell.length_a   1.000
_cell.length_b   1.000
_cell.length_c   1.000
_cell.angle_alpha   90.00
_cell.angle_beta   90.00
_cell.angle_gamma   90.00
#
_symmetry.space_group_name_H-M   'P 1'
#
loop_
_entity.id
_entity.type
_entity.pdbx_description
1 polymer ?
#
loop_
_entity_poly.entity_id
_entity_poly.type
_entity_poly.pdbx_seq_one_letter_code
_entity_poly.pdbx_strand_id
1 'polypeptide(L)'
;MSWTWNLYVREFMPQRDLKKYPMWFMNFGHSYPAWTPLFGWHWNYALAHGLTYGANETWIPTIRGSEVRNIEGCALAAAMRISDEAEIKEREKHFKKYILEEYAPNWDKLYKGMEDEINGLSKKFRTFDYAKATQYELYKIFREAVQYLYRSWEGHFYMMMPMYTAYWYCDEIAAGYGGVKEFSPTWHKIIRGYDNALFVQDKALWGLRARALELKIDDVFTKNAASEVIPALKKTPAGKEWVEKDLNDFLLVKGYGWRSPRMMEFIIPSWWEDPTPAINHIQQYLAMSKDIKAPFLLDTIRPRLVKEREELTRELIDKVKAAGYPDMEWFKALLNVSQRTSAYSETHDVAWEQGCLTTFRYLARKIGERLVKFGTIENPDDMFFFIPDELELFIAYPDSYDVKDLAEERKKTWTAQKEYRSRPPIFTSGPLTPEEINKHQVSTHDAIVSKVVAGAEAVRRPETGAISFGNCGSPAGTAEGRAHLVLTNEDAFAVQPGDILVCPSMSSGWTPVLPMAKGIVTNGGGSLSHACIHGREYDIPVVSNTRDATMVIKEGEKIRVDATEGLVFRA
;
A
#
# COMPACT_ATOMS: atom_id res chain seq x y z
N MET A 1 5.01 32.20 -7.73
CA MET A 1 4.65 31.40 -8.93
C MET A 1 4.94 29.94 -8.63
N SER A 2 3.91 29.10 -8.48
CA SER A 2 4.05 27.67 -8.10
C SER A 2 4.50 26.79 -9.28
N TRP A 3 5.47 27.26 -10.01
CA TRP A 3 5.91 26.69 -11.28
C TRP A 3 6.44 25.24 -11.19
N THR A 4 7.00 24.84 -10.06
CA THR A 4 7.50 23.46 -9.88
C THR A 4 6.39 22.46 -9.70
N TRP A 5 5.28 22.88 -9.13
CA TRP A 5 4.14 22.05 -8.84
C TRP A 5 3.31 21.70 -10.07
N ASN A 6 3.19 22.65 -11.01
CA ASN A 6 2.39 22.52 -12.21
C ASN A 6 3.20 22.24 -13.47
N LEU A 7 4.45 21.76 -13.35
CA LEU A 7 5.31 21.49 -14.48
C LEU A 7 4.73 20.47 -15.47
N TYR A 8 3.86 19.59 -15.01
CA TYR A 8 3.26 18.53 -15.77
C TYR A 8 1.74 18.57 -15.68
N VAL A 9 1.13 19.59 -16.26
CA VAL A 9 -0.30 19.56 -16.55
C VAL A 9 -0.52 18.53 -17.65
N ARG A 10 -1.60 17.77 -17.55
CA ARG A 10 -1.87 16.64 -18.44
C ARG A 10 -1.77 16.96 -19.93
N GLU A 11 -2.35 18.08 -20.33
CA GLU A 11 -2.34 18.55 -21.71
C GLU A 11 -0.94 18.94 -22.21
N PHE A 12 0.01 19.09 -21.30
CA PHE A 12 1.38 19.48 -21.60
C PHE A 12 2.39 18.37 -21.29
N MET A 13 1.96 17.10 -21.20
CA MET A 13 2.94 16.03 -21.09
C MET A 13 3.95 16.17 -22.22
N PRO A 14 5.25 16.40 -21.92
CA PRO A 14 6.22 16.70 -22.95
C PRO A 14 6.31 15.58 -23.98
N GLN A 15 6.24 15.90 -25.24
CA GLN A 15 6.38 14.92 -26.35
C GLN A 15 7.69 14.11 -26.25
N ARG A 16 8.74 14.71 -25.70
CA ARG A 16 10.00 14.02 -25.42
C ARG A 16 9.84 12.87 -24.43
N ASP A 17 9.00 13.04 -23.39
CA ASP A 17 8.75 12.01 -22.38
C ASP A 17 7.94 10.86 -22.97
N LEU A 18 6.93 11.16 -23.80
CA LEU A 18 6.17 10.14 -24.54
C LEU A 18 7.02 9.41 -25.59
N LYS A 19 7.97 10.13 -26.22
CA LYS A 19 8.88 9.51 -27.19
C LYS A 19 9.90 8.58 -26.50
N LYS A 20 10.41 8.99 -25.34
CA LYS A 20 11.40 8.23 -24.57
C LYS A 20 10.76 7.04 -23.86
N TYR A 21 9.55 7.27 -23.29
CA TYR A 21 8.76 6.27 -22.59
C TYR A 21 7.36 6.24 -23.21
N PRO A 22 7.09 5.36 -24.15
CA PRO A 22 5.86 5.38 -24.93
C PRO A 22 4.61 5.02 -24.13
N MET A 23 4.76 4.47 -22.93
CA MET A 23 3.66 4.13 -22.05
C MET A 23 3.92 4.64 -20.63
N TRP A 24 2.96 5.40 -20.11
CA TRP A 24 2.89 5.83 -18.72
C TRP A 24 1.62 5.27 -18.09
N PHE A 25 1.69 4.81 -16.88
CA PHE A 25 0.52 4.35 -16.13
C PHE A 25 0.30 5.19 -14.87
N MET A 26 -0.98 5.37 -14.52
CA MET A 26 -1.36 6.06 -13.29
C MET A 26 -1.48 5.06 -12.15
N ASN A 27 -0.83 5.38 -11.05
CA ASN A 27 -0.94 4.60 -9.83
C ASN A 27 -2.14 5.06 -8.99
N PHE A 28 -3.33 4.58 -9.32
CA PHE A 28 -4.56 4.91 -8.58
C PHE A 28 -4.54 4.48 -7.12
N GLY A 29 -3.92 3.33 -6.82
CA GLY A 29 -3.88 2.79 -5.46
C GLY A 29 -3.23 3.74 -4.46
N HIS A 30 -2.31 4.59 -4.94
CA HIS A 30 -1.54 5.48 -4.10
C HIS A 30 -1.85 6.97 -4.29
N SER A 31 -2.35 7.40 -5.47
CA SER A 31 -2.51 8.81 -5.81
C SER A 31 -3.95 9.29 -5.99
N TYR A 32 -4.93 8.52 -5.56
CA TYR A 32 -6.32 8.93 -5.64
C TYR A 32 -6.83 9.42 -4.28
N PRO A 33 -7.56 10.54 -4.18
CA PRO A 33 -8.03 11.40 -5.29
C PRO A 33 -6.98 12.37 -5.83
N ALA A 34 -6.07 12.91 -5.04
CA ALA A 34 -4.95 13.77 -5.44
C ALA A 34 -4.00 14.02 -4.27
N TRP A 35 -2.73 14.19 -4.55
CA TRP A 35 -1.72 14.51 -3.54
C TRP A 35 -1.54 16.00 -3.30
N THR A 36 -1.10 16.34 -2.07
CA THR A 36 -0.57 17.66 -1.78
C THR A 36 0.77 17.91 -2.50
N PRO A 37 1.18 19.17 -2.69
CA PRO A 37 2.47 19.52 -3.29
C PRO A 37 3.67 18.81 -2.65
N LEU A 38 3.74 18.78 -1.33
CA LEU A 38 4.84 18.13 -0.62
C LEU A 38 4.87 16.63 -0.88
N PHE A 39 3.71 15.98 -0.89
CA PHE A 39 3.65 14.56 -1.14
C PHE A 39 3.96 14.23 -2.61
N GLY A 40 3.48 15.05 -3.55
CA GLY A 40 3.84 14.94 -4.96
C GLY A 40 5.35 15.07 -5.19
N TRP A 41 6.02 16.00 -4.48
CA TRP A 41 7.47 16.09 -4.48
C TRP A 41 8.13 14.81 -3.95
N HIS A 42 7.67 14.34 -2.79
CA HIS A 42 8.17 13.12 -2.16
C HIS A 42 8.12 11.92 -3.10
N TRP A 43 7.01 11.73 -3.79
CA TRP A 43 6.85 10.66 -4.76
C TRP A 43 7.75 10.80 -5.98
N ASN A 44 7.81 12.01 -6.55
CA ASN A 44 8.60 12.27 -7.76
C ASN A 44 10.11 12.13 -7.55
N TYR A 45 10.59 12.41 -6.35
CA TYR A 45 12.03 12.43 -6.07
C TYR A 45 12.47 11.30 -5.15
N ALA A 46 11.91 11.19 -3.95
CA ALA A 46 12.40 10.22 -2.98
C ALA A 46 12.03 8.78 -3.38
N LEU A 47 10.79 8.53 -3.79
CA LEU A 47 10.38 7.20 -4.25
C LEU A 47 11.07 6.82 -5.57
N ALA A 48 11.11 7.72 -6.56
CA ALA A 48 11.78 7.44 -7.84
C ALA A 48 13.28 7.14 -7.65
N HIS A 49 13.94 7.85 -6.71
CA HIS A 49 15.30 7.55 -6.29
C HIS A 49 15.40 6.14 -5.68
N GLY A 50 14.51 5.78 -4.75
CA GLY A 50 14.50 4.46 -4.13
C GLY A 50 14.31 3.33 -5.14
N LEU A 51 13.40 3.49 -6.11
CA LEU A 51 13.24 2.55 -7.23
C LEU A 51 14.53 2.36 -8.03
N THR A 52 15.21 3.47 -8.33
CA THR A 52 16.49 3.46 -9.07
C THR A 52 17.60 2.81 -8.24
N TYR A 53 17.67 3.16 -6.95
CA TYR A 53 18.62 2.56 -5.99
C TYR A 53 18.40 1.05 -5.91
N GLY A 54 17.20 0.59 -5.57
CA GLY A 54 16.88 -0.83 -5.45
C GLY A 54 17.18 -1.62 -6.73
N ALA A 55 16.78 -1.10 -7.90
CA ALA A 55 17.01 -1.78 -9.18
C ALA A 55 18.49 -1.95 -9.53
N ASN A 56 19.35 -1.00 -9.15
CA ASN A 56 20.77 -1.07 -9.49
C ASN A 56 21.59 -1.80 -8.43
N GLU A 57 21.36 -1.55 -7.15
CA GLU A 57 22.08 -2.24 -6.06
C GLU A 57 21.79 -3.76 -6.03
N THR A 58 20.60 -4.17 -6.50
CA THR A 58 20.20 -5.58 -6.51
C THR A 58 20.23 -6.23 -7.89
N TRP A 59 20.84 -5.55 -8.87
CA TRP A 59 21.06 -6.09 -10.22
C TRP A 59 19.79 -6.50 -10.96
N ILE A 60 18.67 -5.76 -10.80
CA ILE A 60 17.43 -6.09 -11.54
C ILE A 60 17.72 -6.12 -13.04
N PRO A 61 17.41 -7.22 -13.75
CA PRO A 61 17.92 -7.43 -15.11
C PRO A 61 17.40 -6.48 -16.16
N THR A 62 16.13 -6.08 -16.05
CA THR A 62 15.42 -5.47 -17.18
C THR A 62 15.08 -4.00 -17.01
N ILE A 63 15.26 -3.45 -15.80
CA ILE A 63 14.98 -2.03 -15.51
C ILE A 63 16.09 -1.42 -14.63
N ARG A 64 16.27 -0.10 -14.79
CA ARG A 64 17.16 0.70 -13.93
C ARG A 64 16.39 1.52 -12.89
N GLY A 65 15.08 1.41 -12.84
CA GLY A 65 14.19 2.18 -11.99
C GLY A 65 12.93 2.64 -12.74
N SER A 66 12.31 3.70 -12.24
CA SER A 66 11.14 4.30 -12.88
C SER A 66 11.26 5.82 -12.93
N GLU A 67 10.89 6.38 -14.06
CA GLU A 67 10.54 7.80 -14.14
C GLU A 67 9.17 8.03 -13.51
N VAL A 68 9.04 9.09 -12.76
CA VAL A 68 7.77 9.46 -12.13
C VAL A 68 7.44 10.91 -12.43
N ARG A 69 6.17 11.19 -12.64
CA ARG A 69 5.63 12.54 -12.85
C ARG A 69 4.37 12.71 -12.02
N ASN A 70 4.22 13.88 -11.44
CA ASN A 70 2.97 14.27 -10.81
C ASN A 70 2.20 15.18 -11.80
N ILE A 71 1.05 14.70 -12.24
CA ILE A 71 0.19 15.46 -13.13
C ILE A 71 -1.16 15.63 -12.45
N GLU A 72 -1.56 16.88 -12.20
CA GLU A 72 -2.83 17.22 -11.53
C GLU A 72 -3.01 16.45 -10.20
N GLY A 73 -1.95 16.35 -9.40
CA GLY A 73 -1.97 15.65 -8.11
C GLY A 73 -1.96 14.13 -8.20
N CYS A 74 -1.70 13.54 -9.37
CA CYS A 74 -1.64 12.10 -9.56
C CYS A 74 -0.30 11.62 -10.06
N ALA A 75 0.13 10.46 -9.56
CA ALA A 75 1.35 9.81 -10.01
C ALA A 75 1.17 9.13 -11.36
N LEU A 76 2.06 9.46 -12.27
CA LEU A 76 2.30 8.74 -13.50
C LEU A 76 3.71 8.17 -13.47
N ALA A 77 3.85 6.90 -13.76
CA ALA A 77 5.14 6.22 -13.77
C ALA A 77 5.40 5.51 -15.09
N ALA A 78 6.67 5.50 -15.50
CA ALA A 78 7.16 4.76 -16.66
C ALA A 78 8.45 4.02 -16.30
N ALA A 79 8.55 2.75 -16.65
CA ALA A 79 9.75 1.95 -16.37
C ALA A 79 10.94 2.40 -17.22
N MET A 80 12.08 2.60 -16.58
CA MET A 80 13.38 2.86 -17.24
C MET A 80 14.00 1.54 -17.67
N ARG A 81 13.58 1.04 -18.82
CA ARG A 81 13.93 -0.28 -19.33
C ARG A 81 15.34 -0.35 -19.88
N ILE A 82 15.95 -1.51 -19.72
CA ILE A 82 17.19 -1.89 -20.37
C ILE A 82 16.82 -2.61 -21.67
N SER A 83 17.35 -2.14 -22.79
CA SER A 83 17.13 -2.73 -24.12
C SER A 83 18.37 -3.44 -24.67
N ASP A 84 19.53 -3.28 -24.03
CA ASP A 84 20.77 -3.95 -24.39
C ASP A 84 20.77 -5.38 -23.85
N GLU A 85 20.66 -6.35 -24.73
CA GLU A 85 20.65 -7.78 -24.36
C GLU A 85 21.94 -8.24 -23.66
N ALA A 86 23.08 -7.63 -23.96
CA ALA A 86 24.35 -7.99 -23.31
C ALA A 86 24.33 -7.52 -21.84
N GLU A 87 23.83 -6.31 -21.60
CA GLU A 87 23.65 -5.80 -20.24
C GLU A 87 22.60 -6.63 -19.46
N ILE A 88 21.47 -6.99 -20.08
CA ILE A 88 20.44 -7.83 -19.44
C ILE A 88 21.07 -9.15 -18.97
N LYS A 89 21.80 -9.86 -19.84
CA LYS A 89 22.43 -11.13 -19.49
C LYS A 89 23.47 -11.00 -18.38
N GLU A 90 24.25 -9.92 -18.39
CA GLU A 90 25.23 -9.68 -17.32
C GLU A 90 24.53 -9.39 -15.98
N ARG A 91 23.46 -8.59 -15.99
CA ARG A 91 22.67 -8.31 -14.79
C ARG A 91 21.95 -9.57 -14.29
N GLU A 92 21.40 -10.40 -15.17
CA GLU A 92 20.78 -11.70 -14.79
C GLU A 92 21.77 -12.61 -14.06
N LYS A 93 23.02 -12.68 -14.53
CA LYS A 93 24.08 -13.46 -13.87
C LYS A 93 24.36 -12.94 -12.46
N HIS A 94 24.48 -11.62 -12.30
CA HIS A 94 24.71 -10.98 -11.00
C HIS A 94 23.48 -11.11 -10.09
N PHE A 95 22.28 -10.92 -10.62
CA PHE A 95 21.01 -11.08 -9.88
C PHE A 95 20.88 -12.51 -9.33
N LYS A 96 21.14 -13.52 -10.17
CA LYS A 96 21.09 -14.92 -9.74
C LYS A 96 22.07 -15.19 -8.60
N LYS A 97 23.31 -14.72 -8.74
CA LYS A 97 24.32 -14.83 -7.69
C LYS A 97 23.87 -14.15 -6.40
N TYR A 98 23.37 -12.90 -6.51
CA TYR A 98 22.88 -12.13 -5.37
C TYR A 98 21.73 -12.85 -4.64
N ILE A 99 20.76 -13.39 -5.37
CA ILE A 99 19.63 -14.14 -4.76
C ILE A 99 20.13 -15.39 -4.03
N LEU A 100 21.04 -16.16 -4.65
CA LEU A 100 21.50 -17.44 -4.08
C LEU A 100 22.45 -17.26 -2.90
N GLU A 101 23.40 -16.33 -2.99
CA GLU A 101 24.49 -16.22 -2.03
C GLU A 101 24.21 -15.20 -0.91
N GLU A 102 23.40 -14.17 -1.19
CA GLU A 102 23.22 -13.05 -0.27
C GLU A 102 21.75 -12.88 0.18
N TYR A 103 20.85 -12.69 -0.76
CA TYR A 103 19.50 -12.24 -0.45
C TYR A 103 18.65 -13.32 0.23
N ALA A 104 18.47 -14.49 -0.40
CA ALA A 104 17.62 -15.54 0.14
C ALA A 104 18.16 -16.14 1.45
N PRO A 105 19.48 -16.42 1.61
CA PRO A 105 20.02 -16.95 2.86
C PRO A 105 19.99 -15.95 4.03
N ASN A 106 20.11 -14.64 3.74
CA ASN A 106 20.23 -13.60 4.77
C ASN A 106 19.00 -12.70 4.86
N TRP A 107 17.88 -13.06 4.26
CA TRP A 107 16.70 -12.20 4.15
C TRP A 107 16.26 -11.61 5.50
N ASP A 108 16.13 -12.43 6.54
CA ASP A 108 15.69 -11.98 7.86
C ASP A 108 16.65 -10.98 8.49
N LYS A 109 17.97 -11.17 8.28
CA LYS A 109 19.01 -10.27 8.77
C LYS A 109 19.01 -8.94 8.00
N LEU A 110 18.87 -8.98 6.69
CA LEU A 110 18.80 -7.79 5.83
C LEU A 110 17.56 -6.96 6.17
N TYR A 111 16.40 -7.61 6.22
CA TYR A 111 15.14 -6.98 6.60
C TYR A 111 15.25 -6.30 7.97
N LYS A 112 15.67 -7.06 9.00
CA LYS A 112 15.78 -6.56 10.37
C LYS A 112 16.76 -5.40 10.50
N GLY A 113 17.89 -5.45 9.80
CA GLY A 113 18.88 -4.38 9.82
C GLY A 113 18.33 -3.06 9.27
N MET A 114 17.62 -3.14 8.16
CA MET A 114 16.99 -1.95 7.53
C MET A 114 15.80 -1.44 8.35
N GLU A 115 14.98 -2.34 8.89
CA GLU A 115 13.86 -1.97 9.76
C GLU A 115 14.36 -1.25 11.03
N ASP A 116 15.41 -1.75 11.67
CA ASP A 116 16.01 -1.14 12.86
C ASP A 116 16.58 0.26 12.55
N GLU A 117 17.22 0.42 11.39
CA GLU A 117 17.74 1.71 10.95
C GLU A 117 16.60 2.74 10.80
N ILE A 118 15.54 2.41 10.03
CA ILE A 118 14.46 3.35 9.78
C ILE A 118 13.65 3.65 11.06
N ASN A 119 13.46 2.68 11.93
CA ASN A 119 12.82 2.86 13.22
C ASN A 119 13.68 3.72 14.17
N GLY A 120 15.00 3.59 14.12
CA GLY A 120 15.94 4.44 14.85
C GLY A 120 15.85 5.90 14.41
N LEU A 121 15.82 6.15 13.10
CA LEU A 121 15.61 7.49 12.53
C LEU A 121 14.22 8.04 12.88
N SER A 122 13.18 7.25 12.77
CA SER A 122 11.82 7.63 13.19
C SER A 122 11.79 8.04 14.66
N LYS A 123 12.41 7.27 15.54
CA LYS A 123 12.51 7.59 16.97
C LYS A 123 13.21 8.92 17.22
N LYS A 124 14.33 9.19 16.51
CA LYS A 124 15.04 10.47 16.60
C LYS A 124 14.11 11.64 16.34
N PHE A 125 13.35 11.61 15.26
CA PHE A 125 12.43 12.70 14.88
C PHE A 125 11.23 12.82 15.83
N ARG A 126 10.70 11.71 16.32
CA ARG A 126 9.57 11.69 17.28
C ARG A 126 9.93 12.21 18.65
N THR A 127 11.20 12.08 19.07
CA THR A 127 11.67 12.46 20.42
C THR A 127 12.46 13.77 20.44
N PHE A 128 12.65 14.42 19.29
CA PHE A 128 13.32 15.72 19.22
C PHE A 128 12.52 16.81 19.93
N ASP A 129 13.19 17.70 20.69
CA ASP A 129 12.53 18.77 21.46
C ASP A 129 12.31 20.02 20.57
N TYR A 130 11.27 19.96 19.74
CA TYR A 130 10.90 21.06 18.83
C TYR A 130 10.55 22.36 19.57
N ALA A 131 10.09 22.27 20.83
CA ALA A 131 9.67 23.44 21.59
C ALA A 131 10.88 24.30 22.03
N LYS A 132 11.97 23.65 22.41
CA LYS A 132 13.20 24.32 22.88
C LYS A 132 14.21 24.59 21.77
N ALA A 133 14.07 23.93 20.62
CA ALA A 133 15.00 24.04 19.51
C ALA A 133 15.14 25.50 19.02
N THR A 134 16.36 25.89 18.73
CA THR A 134 16.67 27.13 17.99
C THR A 134 16.21 27.03 16.54
N GLN A 135 16.09 28.16 15.85
CA GLN A 135 15.71 28.17 14.43
C GLN A 135 16.72 27.40 13.56
N TYR A 136 18.01 27.50 13.89
CA TYR A 136 19.05 26.75 13.20
C TYR A 136 18.93 25.22 13.41
N GLU A 137 18.59 24.78 14.61
CA GLU A 137 18.35 23.35 14.88
C GLU A 137 17.10 22.83 14.15
N LEU A 138 16.04 23.65 14.06
CA LEU A 138 14.85 23.30 13.26
C LEU A 138 15.18 23.19 11.77
N TYR A 139 16.01 24.08 11.24
CA TYR A 139 16.50 24.00 9.87
C TYR A 139 17.31 22.72 9.64
N LYS A 140 18.24 22.41 10.53
CA LYS A 140 19.05 21.18 10.41
C LYS A 140 18.21 19.90 10.48
N ILE A 141 17.31 19.81 11.46
CA ILE A 141 16.49 18.60 11.64
C ILE A 141 15.53 18.40 10.47
N PHE A 142 15.03 19.48 9.86
CA PHE A 142 14.22 19.40 8.64
C PHE A 142 15.00 18.80 7.46
N ARG A 143 16.21 19.28 7.21
CA ARG A 143 17.09 18.72 6.16
C ARG A 143 17.41 17.26 6.38
N GLU A 144 17.68 16.86 7.62
CA GLU A 144 17.89 15.45 7.95
C GLU A 144 16.60 14.63 7.72
N ALA A 145 15.43 15.20 7.99
CA ALA A 145 14.16 14.54 7.72
C ALA A 145 13.87 14.39 6.22
N VAL A 146 14.31 15.31 5.38
CA VAL A 146 14.27 15.16 3.93
C VAL A 146 15.13 13.97 3.49
N GLN A 147 16.35 13.83 4.04
CA GLN A 147 17.23 12.67 3.77
C GLN A 147 16.63 11.36 4.30
N TYR A 148 15.94 11.41 5.43
CA TYR A 148 15.21 10.25 5.96
C TYR A 148 14.15 9.72 4.99
N LEU A 149 13.43 10.61 4.26
CA LEU A 149 12.49 10.18 3.22
C LEU A 149 13.19 9.41 2.09
N TYR A 150 14.37 9.86 1.65
CA TYR A 150 15.16 9.13 0.66
C TYR A 150 15.61 7.77 1.20
N ARG A 151 16.17 7.75 2.41
CA ARG A 151 16.68 6.53 3.05
C ARG A 151 15.59 5.49 3.27
N SER A 152 14.36 5.93 3.60
CA SER A 152 13.20 5.06 3.72
C SER A 152 12.95 4.30 2.42
N TRP A 153 12.90 4.99 1.27
CA TRP A 153 12.66 4.35 -0.01
C TRP A 153 13.84 3.53 -0.53
N GLU A 154 15.08 3.88 -0.18
CA GLU A 154 16.24 3.03 -0.47
C GLU A 154 16.09 1.66 0.20
N GLY A 155 15.85 1.62 1.51
CA GLY A 155 15.65 0.37 2.25
C GLY A 155 14.44 -0.42 1.76
N HIS A 156 13.33 0.27 1.51
CA HIS A 156 12.11 -0.32 0.98
C HIS A 156 12.35 -1.04 -0.35
N PHE A 157 12.92 -0.36 -1.35
CA PHE A 157 13.11 -0.96 -2.68
C PHE A 157 14.31 -1.88 -2.78
N TYR A 158 15.31 -1.74 -1.91
CA TYR A 158 16.37 -2.75 -1.79
C TYR A 158 15.81 -4.12 -1.42
N MET A 159 14.78 -4.16 -0.57
CA MET A 159 14.09 -5.41 -0.23
C MET A 159 13.05 -5.81 -1.28
N MET A 160 12.28 -4.86 -1.80
CA MET A 160 11.13 -5.14 -2.67
C MET A 160 11.52 -5.56 -4.08
N MET A 161 12.48 -4.87 -4.71
CA MET A 161 12.82 -5.12 -6.11
C MET A 161 13.29 -6.55 -6.39
N PRO A 162 14.27 -7.10 -5.63
CA PRO A 162 14.71 -8.48 -5.85
C PRO A 162 13.61 -9.49 -5.53
N MET A 163 12.77 -9.22 -4.54
CA MET A 163 11.69 -10.09 -4.14
C MET A 163 10.64 -10.23 -5.24
N TYR A 164 10.18 -9.14 -5.83
CA TYR A 164 9.20 -9.18 -6.91
C TYR A 164 9.78 -9.73 -8.20
N THR A 165 11.05 -9.48 -8.48
CA THR A 165 11.74 -10.07 -9.63
C THR A 165 11.92 -11.59 -9.45
N ALA A 166 12.27 -12.03 -8.24
CA ALA A 166 12.33 -13.47 -7.91
C ALA A 166 10.95 -14.13 -8.04
N TYR A 167 9.89 -13.45 -7.61
CA TYR A 167 8.51 -13.92 -7.78
C TYR A 167 8.17 -14.11 -9.26
N TRP A 168 8.56 -13.18 -10.12
CA TRP A 168 8.37 -13.29 -11.56
C TRP A 168 9.04 -14.55 -12.14
N TYR A 169 10.34 -14.74 -11.88
CA TYR A 169 11.06 -15.92 -12.36
C TYR A 169 10.49 -17.23 -11.80
N CYS A 170 10.05 -17.22 -10.54
CA CYS A 170 9.41 -18.38 -9.92
C CYS A 170 8.11 -18.77 -10.62
N ASP A 171 7.27 -17.78 -10.93
CA ASP A 171 6.01 -17.98 -11.65
C ASP A 171 6.24 -18.57 -13.05
N GLU A 172 7.21 -18.06 -13.82
CA GLU A 172 7.57 -18.62 -15.13
C GLU A 172 8.01 -20.08 -15.06
N ILE A 173 8.83 -20.44 -14.07
CA ILE A 173 9.29 -21.83 -13.89
C ILE A 173 8.14 -22.71 -13.41
N ALA A 174 7.33 -22.24 -12.48
CA ALA A 174 6.18 -22.97 -11.97
C ALA A 174 5.15 -23.25 -13.07
N ALA A 175 4.90 -22.26 -13.95
CA ALA A 175 4.00 -22.41 -15.09
C ALA A 175 4.57 -23.38 -16.14
N GLY A 176 5.84 -23.21 -16.53
CA GLY A 176 6.48 -23.98 -17.60
C GLY A 176 6.75 -25.45 -17.24
N TYR A 177 7.17 -25.72 -16.01
CA TYR A 177 7.58 -27.05 -15.57
C TYR A 177 6.63 -27.69 -14.54
N GLY A 178 5.95 -26.90 -13.71
CA GLY A 178 5.06 -27.38 -12.68
C GLY A 178 3.58 -27.40 -13.05
N GLY A 179 3.22 -26.73 -14.17
CA GLY A 179 1.83 -26.58 -14.61
C GLY A 179 0.98 -25.71 -13.69
N VAL A 180 1.61 -24.88 -12.85
CA VAL A 180 0.94 -23.96 -11.91
C VAL A 180 1.17 -22.53 -12.39
N LYS A 181 0.10 -21.85 -12.79
CA LYS A 181 0.14 -20.47 -13.31
C LYS A 181 -0.22 -19.47 -12.24
N GLU A 182 0.32 -18.26 -12.35
CA GLU A 182 -0.18 -17.08 -11.65
C GLU A 182 -1.70 -16.92 -11.86
N PHE A 183 -2.38 -16.32 -10.91
CA PHE A 183 -3.84 -16.19 -10.90
C PHE A 183 -4.61 -17.54 -10.93
N SER A 184 -3.94 -18.66 -10.61
CA SER A 184 -4.65 -19.92 -10.35
C SER A 184 -4.89 -20.12 -8.84
N PRO A 185 -5.98 -20.82 -8.46
CA PRO A 185 -6.20 -21.14 -7.04
C PRO A 185 -5.02 -21.86 -6.38
N THR A 186 -4.32 -22.73 -7.12
CA THR A 186 -3.15 -23.46 -6.61
C THR A 186 -1.99 -22.52 -6.30
N TRP A 187 -1.67 -21.56 -7.18
CA TRP A 187 -0.62 -20.60 -6.92
C TRP A 187 -0.90 -19.76 -5.67
N HIS A 188 -2.12 -19.25 -5.54
CA HIS A 188 -2.53 -18.49 -4.36
C HIS A 188 -2.44 -19.28 -3.05
N LYS A 189 -2.63 -20.62 -3.10
CA LYS A 189 -2.45 -21.50 -1.94
C LYS A 189 -0.98 -21.71 -1.58
N ILE A 190 -0.07 -21.70 -2.55
CA ILE A 190 1.37 -21.86 -2.34
C ILE A 190 2.01 -20.62 -1.66
N ILE A 191 1.44 -19.44 -1.87
CA ILE A 191 1.99 -18.16 -1.38
C ILE A 191 1.20 -17.55 -0.22
N ARG A 192 0.36 -18.29 0.49
CA ARG A 192 -0.46 -17.83 1.62
C ARG A 192 -0.08 -18.46 2.96
N GLY A 193 -0.73 -18.02 4.03
CA GLY A 193 -0.55 -18.56 5.37
C GLY A 193 0.64 -17.95 6.11
N TYR A 194 0.98 -16.70 5.80
CA TYR A 194 2.02 -15.94 6.47
C TYR A 194 1.41 -14.88 7.39
N ASP A 195 2.09 -14.60 8.50
CA ASP A 195 1.77 -13.44 9.32
C ASP A 195 2.44 -12.19 8.77
N ASN A 196 1.86 -11.02 9.07
CA ASN A 196 2.43 -9.74 8.71
C ASN A 196 2.14 -8.69 9.79
N ALA A 197 2.83 -7.57 9.75
CA ALA A 197 2.73 -6.54 10.78
C ALA A 197 1.34 -5.88 10.87
N LEU A 198 0.58 -5.82 9.77
CA LEU A 198 -0.79 -5.29 9.79
C LEU A 198 -1.73 -6.23 10.55
N PHE A 199 -1.63 -7.54 10.35
CA PHE A 199 -2.44 -8.53 11.09
C PHE A 199 -2.13 -8.52 12.59
N VAL A 200 -0.87 -8.29 12.97
CA VAL A 200 -0.48 -8.12 14.38
C VAL A 200 -1.17 -6.90 14.99
N GLN A 201 -1.23 -5.78 14.28
CA GLN A 201 -1.95 -4.58 14.72
C GLN A 201 -3.46 -4.82 14.81
N ASP A 202 -4.05 -5.47 13.81
CA ASP A 202 -5.50 -5.76 13.78
C ASP A 202 -5.90 -6.73 14.90
N LYS A 203 -5.06 -7.70 15.22
CA LYS A 203 -5.22 -8.57 16.39
C LYS A 203 -5.14 -7.79 17.70
N ALA A 204 -4.29 -6.77 17.78
CA ALA A 204 -4.22 -5.91 18.96
C ALA A 204 -5.50 -5.05 19.11
N LEU A 205 -6.09 -4.56 18.01
CA LEU A 205 -7.42 -3.91 18.02
C LEU A 205 -8.53 -4.87 18.49
N TRP A 206 -8.49 -6.12 18.04
CA TRP A 206 -9.40 -7.16 18.54
C TRP A 206 -9.27 -7.39 20.04
N GLY A 207 -8.05 -7.28 20.58
CA GLY A 207 -7.78 -7.30 22.02
C GLY A 207 -8.40 -6.12 22.76
N LEU A 208 -8.33 -4.90 22.19
CA LEU A 208 -8.98 -3.72 22.77
C LEU A 208 -10.51 -3.86 22.84
N ARG A 209 -11.15 -4.51 21.83
CA ARG A 209 -12.56 -4.90 21.88
C ARG A 209 -12.86 -5.81 23.08
N ALA A 210 -12.07 -6.87 23.26
CA ALA A 210 -12.25 -7.81 24.37
C ALA A 210 -12.13 -7.08 25.73
N ARG A 211 -11.17 -6.18 25.85
CA ARG A 211 -10.97 -5.37 27.05
C ARG A 211 -12.15 -4.43 27.33
N ALA A 212 -12.78 -3.84 26.31
CA ALA A 212 -13.98 -3.04 26.43
C ALA A 212 -15.17 -3.86 26.99
N LEU A 213 -15.31 -5.12 26.52
CA LEU A 213 -16.32 -6.06 27.05
C LEU A 213 -16.06 -6.47 28.51
N GLU A 214 -14.80 -6.75 28.89
CA GLU A 214 -14.41 -7.07 30.27
C GLU A 214 -14.75 -5.93 31.23
N LEU A 215 -14.49 -4.70 30.83
CA LEU A 215 -14.80 -3.50 31.61
C LEU A 215 -16.27 -3.09 31.54
N LYS A 216 -17.08 -3.80 30.75
CA LYS A 216 -18.54 -3.51 30.53
C LYS A 216 -18.79 -2.07 30.07
N ILE A 217 -17.95 -1.59 29.14
CA ILE A 217 -18.06 -0.26 28.54
C ILE A 217 -18.39 -0.32 27.03
N ASP A 218 -18.67 -1.50 26.49
CA ASP A 218 -19.01 -1.72 25.08
C ASP A 218 -20.25 -0.96 24.62
N ASP A 219 -21.18 -0.70 25.52
CA ASP A 219 -22.34 0.16 25.28
C ASP A 219 -21.97 1.59 24.87
N VAL A 220 -20.86 2.12 25.38
CA VAL A 220 -20.40 3.46 25.00
C VAL A 220 -19.99 3.50 23.54
N PHE A 221 -19.36 2.44 23.04
CA PHE A 221 -18.98 2.33 21.63
C PHE A 221 -20.21 2.21 20.72
N THR A 222 -21.22 1.46 21.13
CA THR A 222 -22.42 1.21 20.29
C THR A 222 -23.43 2.36 20.29
N LYS A 223 -23.40 3.24 21.28
CA LYS A 223 -24.35 4.35 21.44
C LYS A 223 -23.84 5.70 20.95
N ASN A 224 -22.56 5.81 20.62
CA ASN A 224 -21.93 7.08 20.22
C ASN A 224 -21.26 6.96 18.84
N ALA A 225 -21.19 8.06 18.11
CA ALA A 225 -20.32 8.16 16.94
C ALA A 225 -18.85 7.98 17.36
N ALA A 226 -18.00 7.43 16.50
CA ALA A 226 -16.62 7.09 16.86
C ALA A 226 -15.82 8.27 17.45
N SER A 227 -16.01 9.48 16.92
CA SER A 227 -15.40 10.71 17.44
C SER A 227 -15.84 11.07 18.87
N GLU A 228 -17.02 10.63 19.29
CA GLU A 228 -17.61 10.93 20.60
C GLU A 228 -17.32 9.85 21.66
N VAL A 229 -16.80 8.67 21.24
CA VAL A 229 -16.55 7.53 22.14
C VAL A 229 -15.55 7.88 23.21
N ILE A 230 -14.38 8.43 22.86
CA ILE A 230 -13.32 8.78 23.83
C ILE A 230 -13.80 9.84 24.84
N PRO A 231 -14.42 10.97 24.40
CA PRO A 231 -15.03 11.91 25.34
C PRO A 231 -16.07 11.27 26.28
N ALA A 232 -16.89 10.35 25.78
CA ALA A 232 -17.89 9.65 26.59
C ALA A 232 -17.25 8.66 27.59
N LEU A 233 -16.24 7.88 27.16
CA LEU A 233 -15.48 6.95 28.03
C LEU A 233 -14.84 7.67 29.21
N LYS A 234 -14.23 8.84 28.99
CA LYS A 234 -13.57 9.63 30.04
C LYS A 234 -14.50 10.10 31.15
N LYS A 235 -15.83 9.99 30.99
CA LYS A 235 -16.81 10.35 32.03
C LYS A 235 -16.98 9.27 33.09
N THR A 236 -16.44 8.07 32.91
CA THR A 236 -16.56 6.95 33.85
C THR A 236 -15.19 6.43 34.28
N PRO A 237 -15.01 5.89 35.51
CA PRO A 237 -13.74 5.33 35.94
C PRO A 237 -13.22 4.21 35.03
N ALA A 238 -14.08 3.26 34.64
CA ALA A 238 -13.72 2.15 33.76
C ALA A 238 -13.34 2.62 32.35
N GLY A 239 -14.09 3.57 31.79
CA GLY A 239 -13.76 4.14 30.48
C GLY A 239 -12.48 4.97 30.50
N LYS A 240 -12.25 5.73 31.59
CA LYS A 240 -10.98 6.46 31.78
C LYS A 240 -9.80 5.50 31.88
N GLU A 241 -9.93 4.39 32.61
CA GLU A 241 -8.92 3.34 32.67
C GLU A 241 -8.60 2.79 31.28
N TRP A 242 -9.60 2.43 30.51
CA TRP A 242 -9.43 1.90 29.15
C TRP A 242 -8.69 2.89 28.24
N VAL A 243 -9.04 4.18 28.29
CA VAL A 243 -8.37 5.21 27.46
C VAL A 243 -6.93 5.43 27.90
N GLU A 244 -6.68 5.60 29.21
CA GLU A 244 -5.39 5.99 29.74
C GLU A 244 -4.37 4.83 29.81
N LYS A 245 -4.84 3.58 29.91
CA LYS A 245 -3.97 2.40 29.93
C LYS A 245 -4.02 1.65 28.61
N ASP A 246 -5.19 1.08 28.26
CA ASP A 246 -5.28 0.12 27.15
C ASP A 246 -5.11 0.79 25.79
N LEU A 247 -5.82 1.91 25.52
CA LEU A 247 -5.68 2.64 24.27
C LEU A 247 -4.31 3.34 24.16
N ASN A 248 -3.81 3.94 25.23
CA ASN A 248 -2.49 4.56 25.22
C ASN A 248 -1.37 3.52 25.05
N ASP A 249 -1.48 2.34 25.67
CA ASP A 249 -0.54 1.25 25.40
C ASP A 249 -0.50 0.88 23.92
N PHE A 250 -1.68 0.72 23.31
CA PHE A 250 -1.81 0.44 21.89
C PHE A 250 -1.20 1.54 21.01
N LEU A 251 -1.57 2.79 21.22
CA LEU A 251 -1.15 3.91 20.37
C LEU A 251 0.33 4.29 20.56
N LEU A 252 0.79 4.37 21.81
CA LEU A 252 2.07 4.98 22.16
C LEU A 252 3.15 3.95 22.49
N VAL A 253 2.86 2.96 23.35
CA VAL A 253 3.87 1.99 23.81
C VAL A 253 4.18 0.98 22.71
N LYS A 254 3.14 0.38 22.10
CA LYS A 254 3.29 -0.52 20.96
C LYS A 254 3.55 0.22 19.65
N GLY A 255 3.32 1.52 19.62
CA GLY A 255 3.60 2.37 18.47
C GLY A 255 2.60 2.27 17.33
N TYR A 256 1.45 1.62 17.52
CA TYR A 256 0.42 1.50 16.46
C TYR A 256 -0.30 2.82 16.17
N GLY A 257 -0.14 3.84 17.00
CA GLY A 257 -0.61 5.19 16.73
C GLY A 257 0.05 5.87 15.52
N TRP A 258 1.21 5.37 15.06
CA TRP A 258 1.86 5.85 13.84
C TRP A 258 1.27 5.25 12.55
N ARG A 259 0.15 4.58 12.62
CA ARG A 259 -0.65 4.16 11.46
C ARG A 259 -1.47 5.31 10.92
N SER A 260 -1.69 5.33 9.60
CA SER A 260 -2.63 6.22 8.93
C SER A 260 -3.81 5.40 8.40
N PRO A 261 -5.05 5.94 8.40
CA PRO A 261 -6.20 5.27 7.78
C PRO A 261 -6.07 5.20 6.25
N ARG A 262 -5.22 6.03 5.66
CA ARG A 262 -4.92 6.06 4.23
C ARG A 262 -3.42 6.00 4.02
N MET A 263 -2.99 5.05 3.22
CA MET A 263 -1.63 5.00 2.72
C MET A 263 -1.32 6.26 1.90
N MET A 264 -0.10 6.78 2.00
CA MET A 264 0.45 7.77 1.07
C MET A 264 -0.26 9.13 1.02
N GLU A 265 -0.25 9.89 2.13
CA GLU A 265 -0.49 11.35 2.12
C GLU A 265 -0.08 11.98 3.46
N PHE A 266 0.69 13.07 3.42
CA PHE A 266 1.11 13.76 4.65
C PHE A 266 -0.01 14.52 5.35
N ILE A 267 -1.04 14.96 4.64
CA ILE A 267 -2.13 15.75 5.24
C ILE A 267 -3.06 14.90 6.13
N ILE A 268 -3.03 13.58 5.98
CA ILE A 268 -3.89 12.68 6.73
C ILE A 268 -3.35 12.45 8.14
N PRO A 269 -4.12 12.70 9.21
CA PRO A 269 -3.69 12.45 10.58
C PRO A 269 -3.37 10.99 10.84
N SER A 270 -2.33 10.74 11.63
CA SER A 270 -2.07 9.42 12.20
C SER A 270 -3.09 9.07 13.29
N TRP A 271 -3.22 7.80 13.63
CA TRP A 271 -4.10 7.37 14.73
C TRP A 271 -3.68 7.93 16.09
N TRP A 272 -2.41 8.34 16.23
CA TRP A 272 -1.96 9.05 17.42
C TRP A 272 -2.56 10.48 17.51
N GLU A 273 -2.68 11.17 16.37
CA GLU A 273 -3.28 12.51 16.31
C GLU A 273 -4.80 12.45 16.34
N ASP A 274 -5.39 11.48 15.65
CA ASP A 274 -6.83 11.21 15.62
C ASP A 274 -7.10 9.70 15.71
N PRO A 275 -7.46 9.17 16.88
CA PRO A 275 -7.75 7.76 17.08
C PRO A 275 -9.13 7.32 16.57
N THR A 276 -9.94 8.21 16.02
CA THR A 276 -11.30 7.91 15.53
C THR A 276 -11.34 6.70 14.57
N PRO A 277 -10.41 6.52 13.61
CA PRO A 277 -10.40 5.32 12.77
C PRO A 277 -10.20 4.02 13.56
N ALA A 278 -9.32 4.02 14.56
CA ALA A 278 -9.12 2.85 15.42
C ALA A 278 -10.39 2.54 16.24
N ILE A 279 -11.09 3.57 16.72
CA ILE A 279 -12.37 3.42 17.43
C ILE A 279 -13.44 2.85 16.51
N ASN A 280 -13.55 3.31 15.27
CA ASN A 280 -14.46 2.73 14.26
C ASN A 280 -14.23 1.23 14.10
N HIS A 281 -12.98 0.79 13.98
CA HIS A 281 -12.67 -0.65 13.86
C HIS A 281 -13.07 -1.43 15.14
N ILE A 282 -12.88 -0.86 16.31
CA ILE A 282 -13.34 -1.50 17.55
C ILE A 282 -14.87 -1.60 17.59
N GLN A 283 -15.61 -0.58 17.12
CA GLN A 283 -17.07 -0.64 16.99
C GLN A 283 -17.51 -1.76 16.04
N GLN A 284 -16.86 -1.89 14.88
CA GLN A 284 -17.10 -2.97 13.93
C GLN A 284 -16.85 -4.35 14.56
N TYR A 285 -15.72 -4.51 15.28
CA TYR A 285 -15.40 -5.75 15.97
C TYR A 285 -16.39 -6.08 17.11
N LEU A 286 -16.91 -5.09 17.80
CA LEU A 286 -17.98 -5.27 18.80
C LEU A 286 -19.30 -5.70 18.15
N ALA A 287 -19.59 -5.23 16.93
CA ALA A 287 -20.75 -5.68 16.16
C ALA A 287 -20.61 -7.13 15.67
N MET A 288 -19.37 -7.57 15.36
CA MET A 288 -19.12 -8.94 14.95
C MET A 288 -19.26 -9.95 16.08
N SER A 289 -18.79 -9.64 17.28
CA SER A 289 -18.84 -10.56 18.42
C SER A 289 -18.86 -9.84 19.76
N LYS A 290 -19.76 -10.31 20.64
CA LYS A 290 -19.82 -9.93 22.06
C LYS A 290 -19.16 -10.96 22.99
N ASP A 291 -18.60 -12.03 22.45
CA ASP A 291 -17.86 -13.02 23.23
C ASP A 291 -16.42 -12.54 23.47
N ILE A 292 -16.09 -12.31 24.74
CA ILE A 292 -14.75 -11.88 25.19
C ILE A 292 -13.67 -12.86 24.72
N LYS A 293 -13.98 -14.16 24.71
CA LYS A 293 -13.06 -15.24 24.36
C LYS A 293 -13.01 -15.57 22.88
N ALA A 294 -13.80 -14.89 22.04
CA ALA A 294 -13.80 -15.13 20.62
C ALA A 294 -12.37 -14.94 20.04
N PRO A 295 -11.80 -15.94 19.35
CA PRO A 295 -10.48 -15.81 18.78
C PRO A 295 -10.46 -14.81 17.63
N PHE A 296 -9.30 -14.25 17.34
CA PHE A 296 -9.11 -13.47 16.12
C PHE A 296 -9.20 -14.42 14.90
N LEU A 297 -9.92 -14.03 13.86
CA LEU A 297 -10.27 -14.93 12.75
C LEU A 297 -9.04 -15.61 12.12
N LEU A 298 -7.97 -14.86 11.86
CA LEU A 298 -6.76 -15.40 11.24
C LEU A 298 -6.10 -16.48 12.10
N ASP A 299 -6.17 -16.40 13.42
CA ASP A 299 -5.62 -17.45 14.31
C ASP A 299 -6.33 -18.80 14.11
N THR A 300 -7.61 -18.77 13.71
CA THR A 300 -8.41 -19.98 13.50
C THR A 300 -8.18 -20.62 12.14
N ILE A 301 -7.95 -19.82 11.10
CA ILE A 301 -7.84 -20.32 9.73
C ILE A 301 -6.40 -20.60 9.29
N ARG A 302 -5.43 -19.85 9.81
CA ARG A 302 -4.01 -19.92 9.40
C ARG A 302 -3.39 -21.31 9.52
N PRO A 303 -3.61 -22.12 10.58
CA PRO A 303 -3.03 -23.45 10.65
C PRO A 303 -3.40 -24.35 9.47
N ARG A 304 -4.64 -24.25 8.98
CA ARG A 304 -5.10 -24.96 7.77
C ARG A 304 -4.39 -24.44 6.53
N LEU A 305 -4.28 -23.13 6.39
CA LEU A 305 -3.62 -22.50 5.23
C LEU A 305 -2.15 -22.89 5.14
N VAL A 306 -1.44 -22.90 6.27
CA VAL A 306 -0.03 -23.32 6.35
C VAL A 306 0.15 -24.77 5.91
N LYS A 307 -0.67 -25.68 6.44
CA LYS A 307 -0.60 -27.11 6.07
C LYS A 307 -0.80 -27.30 4.57
N GLU A 308 -1.82 -26.66 4.00
CA GLU A 308 -2.14 -26.75 2.58
C GLU A 308 -1.02 -26.17 1.71
N ARG A 309 -0.44 -25.01 2.12
CA ARG A 309 0.75 -24.43 1.46
C ARG A 309 1.92 -25.40 1.42
N GLU A 310 2.26 -26.02 2.55
CA GLU A 310 3.40 -26.92 2.65
C GLU A 310 3.23 -28.18 1.80
N GLU A 311 2.03 -28.71 1.74
CA GLU A 311 1.70 -29.87 0.88
C GLU A 311 1.86 -29.50 -0.59
N LEU A 312 1.23 -28.42 -1.05
CA LEU A 312 1.30 -27.98 -2.44
C LEU A 312 2.70 -27.50 -2.85
N THR A 313 3.47 -26.94 -1.91
CA THR A 313 4.88 -26.58 -2.15
C THR A 313 5.74 -27.80 -2.47
N ARG A 314 5.57 -28.90 -1.71
CA ARG A 314 6.27 -30.16 -1.99
C ARG A 314 5.85 -30.73 -3.35
N GLU A 315 4.55 -30.78 -3.62
CA GLU A 315 4.04 -31.25 -4.92
C GLU A 315 4.58 -30.44 -6.10
N LEU A 316 4.65 -29.10 -5.98
CA LEU A 316 5.20 -28.25 -7.01
C LEU A 316 6.69 -28.52 -7.26
N ILE A 317 7.48 -28.65 -6.18
CA ILE A 317 8.91 -28.98 -6.29
C ILE A 317 9.11 -30.32 -6.99
N ASP A 318 8.32 -31.34 -6.64
CA ASP A 318 8.42 -32.67 -7.25
C ASP A 318 8.01 -32.64 -8.73
N LYS A 319 6.95 -31.90 -9.09
CA LYS A 319 6.53 -31.70 -10.49
C LYS A 319 7.59 -31.02 -11.33
N VAL A 320 8.17 -29.91 -10.85
CA VAL A 320 9.23 -29.16 -11.54
C VAL A 320 10.47 -30.03 -11.74
N LYS A 321 10.85 -30.82 -10.73
CA LYS A 321 11.95 -31.79 -10.82
C LYS A 321 11.67 -32.91 -11.83
N ALA A 322 10.47 -33.50 -11.78
CA ALA A 322 10.07 -34.55 -12.69
C ALA A 322 9.96 -34.08 -14.15
N ALA A 323 9.63 -32.81 -14.36
CA ALA A 323 9.63 -32.20 -15.70
C ALA A 323 11.05 -31.86 -16.22
N GLY A 324 12.10 -32.15 -15.45
CA GLY A 324 13.49 -32.00 -15.88
C GLY A 324 14.03 -30.57 -15.84
N TYR A 325 13.50 -29.68 -14.99
CA TYR A 325 14.09 -28.36 -14.83
C TYR A 325 15.54 -28.46 -14.34
N PRO A 326 16.52 -27.83 -15.03
CA PRO A 326 17.93 -28.13 -14.81
C PRO A 326 18.51 -27.54 -13.52
N ASP A 327 17.91 -26.49 -12.96
CA ASP A 327 18.47 -25.74 -11.84
C ASP A 327 17.52 -25.70 -10.63
N MET A 328 17.42 -26.81 -9.93
CA MET A 328 16.53 -26.95 -8.78
C MET A 328 16.96 -26.09 -7.57
N GLU A 329 18.22 -25.72 -7.46
CA GLU A 329 18.69 -24.82 -6.39
C GLU A 329 18.14 -23.41 -6.62
N TRP A 330 18.27 -22.91 -7.83
CA TRP A 330 17.68 -21.64 -8.26
C TRP A 330 16.15 -21.61 -8.04
N PHE A 331 15.43 -22.62 -8.52
CA PHE A 331 13.98 -22.69 -8.35
C PHE A 331 13.55 -22.66 -6.88
N LYS A 332 14.21 -23.42 -6.02
CA LYS A 332 13.88 -23.45 -4.58
C LYS A 332 14.17 -22.13 -3.89
N ALA A 333 15.26 -21.44 -4.26
CA ALA A 333 15.56 -20.10 -3.73
C ALA A 333 14.50 -19.09 -4.14
N LEU A 334 14.11 -19.08 -5.42
CA LEU A 334 13.04 -18.24 -5.93
C LEU A 334 11.70 -18.50 -5.24
N LEU A 335 11.34 -19.78 -5.07
CA LEU A 335 10.08 -20.16 -4.41
C LEU A 335 10.06 -19.71 -2.95
N ASN A 336 11.15 -19.87 -2.22
CA ASN A 336 11.27 -19.39 -0.84
C ASN A 336 11.09 -17.88 -0.75
N VAL A 337 11.75 -17.11 -1.64
CA VAL A 337 11.61 -15.65 -1.71
C VAL A 337 10.18 -15.27 -2.08
N SER A 338 9.59 -15.94 -3.07
CA SER A 338 8.20 -15.68 -3.53
C SER A 338 7.17 -15.88 -2.43
N GLN A 339 7.35 -16.90 -1.59
CA GLN A 339 6.47 -17.16 -0.46
C GLN A 339 6.54 -16.06 0.60
N ARG A 340 7.72 -15.47 0.82
CA ARG A 340 7.91 -14.32 1.76
C ARG A 340 7.31 -13.02 1.23
N THR A 341 7.12 -12.90 -0.08
CA THR A 341 6.64 -11.68 -0.74
C THR A 341 5.28 -11.24 -0.22
N SER A 342 4.36 -12.16 0.04
CA SER A 342 3.04 -11.84 0.58
C SER A 342 3.12 -11.14 1.94
N ALA A 343 3.93 -11.67 2.85
CA ALA A 343 4.11 -11.08 4.17
C ALA A 343 4.83 -9.73 4.09
N TYR A 344 5.88 -9.66 3.30
CA TYR A 344 6.65 -8.42 3.15
C TYR A 344 5.82 -7.30 2.51
N SER A 345 5.04 -7.60 1.46
CA SER A 345 4.18 -6.62 0.78
C SER A 345 3.18 -5.91 1.70
N GLU A 346 2.94 -6.43 2.90
CA GLU A 346 2.09 -5.80 3.91
C GLU A 346 2.92 -5.27 5.09
N THR A 347 3.99 -5.98 5.46
CA THR A 347 4.82 -5.59 6.62
C THR A 347 5.60 -4.32 6.37
N HIS A 348 6.08 -4.08 5.14
CA HIS A 348 6.84 -2.87 4.80
C HIS A 348 6.05 -1.59 5.05
N ASP A 349 4.73 -1.63 4.89
CA ASP A 349 3.82 -0.53 5.14
C ASP A 349 4.03 0.09 6.53
N VAL A 350 4.27 -0.74 7.55
CA VAL A 350 4.30 -0.29 8.93
C VAL A 350 5.52 0.59 9.23
N ALA A 351 6.70 0.19 8.77
CA ALA A 351 7.93 0.91 9.07
C ALA A 351 8.28 1.97 8.01
N TRP A 352 8.31 1.55 6.73
CA TRP A 352 8.82 2.40 5.65
C TRP A 352 7.79 3.36 5.07
N GLU A 353 6.52 2.95 5.00
CA GLU A 353 5.48 3.83 4.50
C GLU A 353 4.77 4.56 5.63
N GLN A 354 3.82 3.93 6.31
CA GLN A 354 3.01 4.62 7.32
C GLN A 354 3.86 5.19 8.45
N GLY A 355 4.81 4.42 8.98
CA GLY A 355 5.68 4.86 10.08
C GLY A 355 6.58 6.03 9.70
N CYS A 356 7.14 6.01 8.49
CA CYS A 356 7.97 7.09 7.96
C CYS A 356 7.13 8.34 7.65
N LEU A 357 6.05 8.19 6.90
CA LEU A 357 5.21 9.31 6.46
C LEU A 357 4.55 10.04 7.63
N THR A 358 4.01 9.31 8.61
CA THR A 358 3.41 9.92 9.80
C THR A 358 4.46 10.58 10.70
N THR A 359 5.68 10.04 10.75
CA THR A 359 6.80 10.68 11.45
C THR A 359 7.17 12.00 10.79
N PHE A 360 7.28 12.01 9.45
CA PHE A 360 7.57 13.23 8.72
C PHE A 360 6.44 14.27 8.86
N ARG A 361 5.18 13.84 8.78
CA ARG A 361 4.02 14.69 9.10
C ARG A 361 4.16 15.33 10.48
N TYR A 362 4.45 14.53 11.51
CA TYR A 362 4.60 15.01 12.88
C TYR A 362 5.64 16.12 12.98
N LEU A 363 6.86 15.89 12.46
CA LEU A 363 7.92 16.88 12.52
C LEU A 363 7.59 18.14 11.67
N ALA A 364 7.00 17.98 10.49
CA ALA A 364 6.60 19.11 9.65
C ALA A 364 5.60 20.01 10.37
N ARG A 365 4.58 19.42 11.01
CA ARG A 365 3.62 20.20 11.81
C ARG A 365 4.29 20.89 13.01
N LYS A 366 5.23 20.22 13.71
CA LYS A 366 5.96 20.84 14.82
C LYS A 366 6.82 22.03 14.37
N ILE A 367 7.41 21.96 13.21
CA ILE A 367 8.11 23.10 12.59
C ILE A 367 7.08 24.14 12.14
N GLY A 368 5.96 23.74 11.53
CA GLY A 368 4.87 24.61 11.12
C GLY A 368 4.29 25.43 12.28
N GLU A 369 4.15 24.85 13.49
CA GLU A 369 3.74 25.58 14.70
C GLU A 369 4.69 26.77 15.00
N ARG A 370 5.98 26.66 14.67
CA ARG A 370 6.95 27.73 14.80
C ARG A 370 6.77 28.79 13.70
N LEU A 371 6.55 28.37 12.44
CA LEU A 371 6.33 29.29 11.32
C LEU A 371 5.04 30.10 11.48
N VAL A 372 4.00 29.52 12.07
CA VAL A 372 2.77 30.25 12.45
C VAL A 372 3.08 31.38 13.44
N LYS A 373 3.94 31.15 14.44
CA LYS A 373 4.33 32.18 15.41
C LYS A 373 5.09 33.36 14.78
N PHE A 374 5.80 33.11 13.68
CA PHE A 374 6.45 34.17 12.90
C PHE A 374 5.51 34.83 11.90
N GLY A 375 4.32 34.28 11.67
CA GLY A 375 3.37 34.79 10.69
C GLY A 375 3.69 34.39 9.24
N THR A 376 4.62 33.47 9.04
CA THR A 376 5.01 32.94 7.71
C THR A 376 3.87 32.20 7.05
N ILE A 377 3.18 31.35 7.80
CA ILE A 377 2.00 30.57 7.41
C ILE A 377 0.88 30.76 8.42
N GLU A 378 -0.35 30.42 8.08
CA GLU A 378 -1.50 30.57 8.97
C GLU A 378 -1.76 29.32 9.83
N ASN A 379 -1.59 28.14 9.25
CA ASN A 379 -1.85 26.84 9.90
C ASN A 379 -0.62 25.93 9.75
N PRO A 380 -0.28 25.12 10.77
CA PRO A 380 0.82 24.15 10.65
C PRO A 380 0.70 23.20 9.45
N ASP A 381 -0.52 22.87 9.02
CA ASP A 381 -0.76 22.00 7.87
C ASP A 381 -0.49 22.68 6.51
N ASP A 382 -0.27 24.02 6.50
CA ASP A 382 0.17 24.74 5.30
C ASP A 382 1.53 24.26 4.78
N MET A 383 2.35 23.67 5.67
CA MET A 383 3.60 23.01 5.31
C MET A 383 3.43 22.01 4.15
N PHE A 384 2.30 21.33 4.07
CA PHE A 384 2.06 20.29 3.04
C PHE A 384 1.82 20.86 1.64
N PHE A 385 1.62 22.17 1.54
CA PHE A 385 1.41 22.87 0.27
C PHE A 385 2.69 23.49 -0.31
N PHE A 386 3.85 23.20 0.30
CA PHE A 386 5.16 23.66 -0.17
C PHE A 386 6.12 22.48 -0.37
N ILE A 387 7.08 22.64 -1.28
CA ILE A 387 8.14 21.65 -1.49
C ILE A 387 9.32 21.91 -0.54
N PRO A 388 10.21 20.92 -0.30
CA PRO A 388 11.31 21.08 0.65
C PRO A 388 12.21 22.26 0.38
N ASP A 389 12.52 22.60 -0.89
CA ASP A 389 13.37 23.74 -1.23
C ASP A 389 12.76 25.07 -0.79
N GLU A 390 11.43 25.22 -0.86
CA GLU A 390 10.72 26.40 -0.35
C GLU A 390 10.69 26.40 1.18
N LEU A 391 10.40 25.24 1.77
CA LEU A 391 10.34 25.09 3.22
C LEU A 391 11.69 25.34 3.91
N GLU A 392 12.80 24.95 3.30
CA GLU A 392 14.15 25.27 3.82
C GLU A 392 14.35 26.79 3.96
N LEU A 393 13.90 27.57 2.98
CA LEU A 393 13.98 29.04 3.04
C LEU A 393 13.07 29.60 4.14
N PHE A 394 11.84 29.14 4.22
CA PHE A 394 10.89 29.60 5.24
C PHE A 394 11.33 29.25 6.66
N ILE A 395 11.95 28.09 6.83
CA ILE A 395 12.50 27.67 8.13
C ILE A 395 13.76 28.48 8.47
N ALA A 396 14.64 28.74 7.48
CA ALA A 396 15.86 29.49 7.72
C ALA A 396 15.61 30.96 8.03
N TYR A 397 14.61 31.57 7.37
CA TYR A 397 14.31 33.03 7.44
C TYR A 397 12.80 33.26 7.64
N PRO A 398 12.21 32.78 8.75
CA PRO A 398 10.76 32.78 8.91
C PRO A 398 10.12 34.19 8.99
N ASP A 399 10.85 35.17 9.47
CA ASP A 399 10.45 36.57 9.56
C ASP A 399 10.51 37.34 8.23
N SER A 400 11.14 36.73 7.21
CA SER A 400 11.30 37.33 5.87
C SER A 400 10.23 36.88 4.87
N TYR A 401 9.39 35.94 5.26
CA TYR A 401 8.37 35.36 4.38
C TYR A 401 6.97 35.43 5.00
N ASP A 402 6.01 35.95 4.20
CA ASP A 402 4.58 35.73 4.40
C ASP A 402 4.02 35.03 3.15
N VAL A 403 3.68 33.75 3.29
CA VAL A 403 3.26 32.92 2.17
C VAL A 403 1.84 32.34 2.34
N LYS A 404 1.03 32.96 3.20
CA LYS A 404 -0.34 32.56 3.50
C LYS A 404 -1.23 32.52 2.25
N ASP A 405 -1.17 33.58 1.44
CA ASP A 405 -1.95 33.66 0.21
C ASP A 405 -1.55 32.59 -0.80
N LEU A 406 -0.25 32.28 -0.89
CA LEU A 406 0.25 31.22 -1.77
C LEU A 406 -0.19 29.83 -1.27
N ALA A 407 -0.19 29.60 0.04
CA ALA A 407 -0.72 28.36 0.62
C ALA A 407 -2.20 28.18 0.28
N GLU A 408 -2.99 29.24 0.40
CA GLU A 408 -4.42 29.21 0.10
C GLU A 408 -4.70 29.00 -1.41
N GLU A 409 -3.94 29.59 -2.29
CA GLU A 409 -4.02 29.34 -3.75
C GLU A 409 -3.76 27.85 -4.06
N ARG A 410 -2.72 27.28 -3.44
CA ARG A 410 -2.37 25.87 -3.64
C ARG A 410 -3.41 24.90 -3.05
N LYS A 411 -4.03 25.25 -1.92
CA LYS A 411 -5.16 24.48 -1.35
C LYS A 411 -6.36 24.47 -2.29
N LYS A 412 -6.70 25.62 -2.88
CA LYS A 412 -7.79 25.71 -3.88
C LYS A 412 -7.50 24.83 -5.09
N THR A 413 -6.27 24.88 -5.61
CA THR A 413 -5.83 24.04 -6.72
C THR A 413 -5.93 22.54 -6.37
N TRP A 414 -5.42 22.15 -5.21
CA TRP A 414 -5.50 20.77 -4.74
C TRP A 414 -6.94 20.28 -4.54
N THR A 415 -7.83 21.14 -4.01
CA THR A 415 -9.25 20.84 -3.85
C THR A 415 -9.91 20.58 -5.20
N ALA A 416 -9.66 21.42 -6.19
CA ALA A 416 -10.16 21.21 -7.56
C ALA A 416 -9.61 19.91 -8.19
N GLN A 417 -8.33 19.62 -7.97
CA GLN A 417 -7.72 18.37 -8.45
C GLN A 417 -8.36 17.12 -7.83
N LYS A 418 -8.80 17.15 -6.57
CA LYS A 418 -9.52 16.03 -5.94
C LYS A 418 -10.86 15.72 -6.58
N GLU A 419 -11.52 16.74 -7.09
CA GLU A 419 -12.83 16.61 -7.74
C GLU A 419 -12.73 16.07 -9.17
N TYR A 420 -11.55 16.17 -9.78
CA TYR A 420 -11.32 15.73 -11.14
C TYR A 420 -11.22 14.20 -11.23
N ARG A 421 -12.31 13.55 -11.62
CA ARG A 421 -12.45 12.08 -11.62
C ARG A 421 -12.18 11.41 -12.98
N SER A 422 -12.13 12.18 -14.06
CA SER A 422 -11.99 11.65 -15.42
C SER A 422 -10.53 11.64 -15.89
N ARG A 423 -9.70 10.79 -15.26
CA ARG A 423 -8.28 10.66 -15.63
C ARG A 423 -8.05 9.35 -16.36
N PRO A 424 -7.37 9.34 -17.51
CA PRO A 424 -7.03 8.11 -18.16
C PRO A 424 -5.99 7.33 -17.34
N PRO A 425 -6.19 6.02 -17.12
CA PRO A 425 -5.27 5.20 -16.33
C PRO A 425 -3.91 4.98 -17.02
N ILE A 426 -3.86 5.17 -18.33
CA ILE A 426 -2.66 4.98 -19.15
C ILE A 426 -2.56 6.11 -20.16
N PHE A 427 -1.35 6.68 -20.28
CA PHE A 427 -0.97 7.63 -21.31
C PHE A 427 0.01 6.97 -22.26
N THR A 428 -0.20 7.13 -23.56
CA THR A 428 0.63 6.53 -24.61
C THR A 428 1.05 7.55 -25.64
N SER A 429 2.13 7.27 -26.36
CA SER A 429 2.62 8.11 -27.46
C SER A 429 1.73 8.07 -28.72
N GLY A 430 0.78 7.16 -28.77
CA GLY A 430 -0.18 6.95 -29.86
C GLY A 430 -1.19 5.89 -29.46
N PRO A 431 -2.18 5.58 -30.31
CA PRO A 431 -3.12 4.51 -30.03
C PRO A 431 -2.38 3.18 -29.97
N LEU A 432 -2.43 2.53 -28.80
CA LEU A 432 -1.94 1.18 -28.61
C LEU A 432 -3.12 0.21 -28.63
N THR A 433 -2.93 -0.92 -29.28
CA THR A 433 -3.88 -2.03 -29.19
C THR A 433 -3.84 -2.64 -27.78
N PRO A 434 -4.90 -3.32 -27.32
CA PRO A 434 -4.87 -4.07 -26.06
C PRO A 434 -3.71 -5.08 -25.99
N GLU A 435 -3.34 -5.69 -27.13
CA GLU A 435 -2.22 -6.62 -27.24
C GLU A 435 -0.88 -5.92 -27.00
N GLU A 436 -0.67 -4.74 -27.57
CA GLU A 436 0.54 -3.94 -27.34
C GLU A 436 0.64 -3.45 -25.90
N ILE A 437 -0.47 -3.00 -25.32
CA ILE A 437 -0.53 -2.64 -23.89
C ILE A 437 -0.12 -3.83 -23.03
N ASN A 438 -0.69 -5.01 -23.29
CA ASN A 438 -0.35 -6.23 -22.57
C ASN A 438 1.11 -6.63 -22.76
N LYS A 439 1.62 -6.57 -24.00
CA LYS A 439 3.03 -6.85 -24.29
C LYS A 439 3.96 -5.91 -23.50
N HIS A 440 3.62 -4.63 -23.39
CA HIS A 440 4.38 -3.69 -22.59
C HIS A 440 4.25 -3.93 -21.07
N GLN A 441 3.12 -4.42 -20.60
CA GLN A 441 2.91 -4.75 -19.19
C GLN A 441 3.51 -6.11 -18.77
N VAL A 442 3.49 -7.09 -19.67
CA VAL A 442 3.87 -8.49 -19.39
C VAL A 442 5.29 -8.83 -19.86
N SER A 443 5.72 -8.33 -21.02
CA SER A 443 6.99 -8.72 -21.65
C SER A 443 8.24 -8.03 -21.09
N THR A 444 8.09 -7.19 -20.05
CA THR A 444 9.16 -6.28 -19.63
C THR A 444 9.74 -6.58 -18.28
N HIS A 445 9.41 -7.73 -17.68
CA HIS A 445 9.83 -8.11 -16.32
C HIS A 445 9.71 -6.96 -15.28
N ASP A 446 8.79 -6.00 -15.54
CA ASP A 446 8.43 -5.00 -14.54
C ASP A 446 7.48 -5.65 -13.53
N ALA A 447 8.09 -6.42 -12.64
CA ALA A 447 7.37 -7.21 -11.67
C ALA A 447 6.49 -6.36 -10.74
N ILE A 448 6.90 -5.13 -10.45
CA ILE A 448 6.09 -4.22 -9.62
C ILE A 448 4.82 -3.85 -10.36
N VAL A 449 4.91 -3.42 -11.61
CA VAL A 449 3.73 -3.01 -12.38
C VAL A 449 2.81 -4.19 -12.65
N SER A 450 3.33 -5.31 -13.10
CA SER A 450 2.50 -6.46 -13.47
C SER A 450 1.92 -7.19 -12.26
N LYS A 451 2.69 -7.34 -11.17
CA LYS A 451 2.27 -8.14 -10.01
C LYS A 451 1.47 -7.35 -8.98
N VAL A 452 1.70 -6.04 -8.85
CA VAL A 452 1.07 -5.20 -7.82
C VAL A 452 0.01 -4.29 -8.42
N VAL A 453 0.35 -3.50 -9.44
CA VAL A 453 -0.48 -2.36 -9.87
C VAL A 453 -1.49 -2.75 -10.95
N ALA A 454 -1.04 -3.35 -12.05
CA ALA A 454 -1.85 -3.48 -13.26
C ALA A 454 -2.51 -4.85 -13.45
N GLY A 455 -1.95 -5.92 -12.84
CA GLY A 455 -2.35 -7.29 -13.18
C GLY A 455 -2.01 -7.66 -14.64
N ALA A 456 -1.36 -8.81 -14.83
CA ALA A 456 -0.67 -9.11 -16.07
C ALA A 456 -1.54 -9.64 -17.22
N GLU A 457 -2.75 -10.10 -16.99
CA GLU A 457 -3.51 -10.78 -18.04
C GLU A 457 -4.61 -9.90 -18.65
N ALA A 458 -4.63 -9.85 -19.98
CA ALA A 458 -5.80 -9.43 -20.72
C ALA A 458 -6.86 -10.52 -20.60
N VAL A 459 -7.79 -10.33 -19.72
CA VAL A 459 -8.89 -11.27 -19.57
C VAL A 459 -9.78 -11.18 -20.81
N ARG A 460 -9.94 -12.29 -21.49
CA ARG A 460 -10.90 -12.42 -22.59
C ARG A 460 -12.31 -12.33 -22.01
N ARG A 461 -13.13 -11.42 -22.53
CA ARG A 461 -14.50 -11.26 -22.05
C ARG A 461 -15.29 -12.57 -22.27
N PRO A 462 -15.77 -13.22 -21.22
CA PRO A 462 -16.54 -14.43 -21.39
C PRO A 462 -17.95 -14.10 -21.91
N GLU A 463 -18.48 -14.92 -22.80
CA GLU A 463 -19.87 -14.86 -23.30
C GLU A 463 -20.85 -15.50 -22.28
N THR A 464 -20.75 -15.17 -20.98
CA THR A 464 -21.41 -15.95 -19.92
C THR A 464 -22.47 -15.18 -19.11
N GLY A 465 -22.81 -13.95 -19.51
CA GLY A 465 -23.73 -13.12 -18.71
C GLY A 465 -23.10 -12.46 -17.49
N ALA A 466 -21.78 -12.57 -17.32
CA ALA A 466 -21.05 -11.83 -16.29
C ALA A 466 -21.15 -10.31 -16.55
N ILE A 467 -21.35 -9.52 -15.48
CA ILE A 467 -21.43 -8.07 -15.55
C ILE A 467 -20.04 -7.41 -15.47
N SER A 468 -19.07 -8.09 -14.85
CA SER A 468 -17.67 -7.71 -14.81
C SER A 468 -16.79 -8.95 -14.74
N PHE A 469 -15.52 -8.84 -15.11
CA PHE A 469 -14.57 -9.94 -15.13
C PHE A 469 -13.16 -9.43 -14.92
N GLY A 470 -12.33 -10.27 -14.29
CA GLY A 470 -10.95 -9.95 -13.94
C GLY A 470 -10.13 -11.21 -13.73
N ASN A 471 -9.13 -11.11 -12.87
CA ASN A 471 -8.25 -12.22 -12.52
C ASN A 471 -8.73 -12.93 -11.24
N CYS A 472 -8.43 -14.22 -11.12
CA CYS A 472 -8.51 -14.94 -9.86
C CYS A 472 -7.54 -14.30 -8.86
N GLY A 473 -8.07 -13.59 -7.86
CA GLY A 473 -7.26 -12.88 -6.85
C GLY A 473 -7.04 -13.69 -5.56
N SER A 474 -7.83 -14.76 -5.36
CA SER A 474 -7.71 -15.66 -4.20
C SER A 474 -8.25 -17.05 -4.52
N PRO A 475 -7.88 -18.09 -3.74
CA PRO A 475 -8.33 -19.46 -3.99
C PRO A 475 -9.70 -19.80 -3.38
N ALA A 476 -10.44 -18.85 -2.83
CA ALA A 476 -11.58 -19.08 -1.94
C ALA A 476 -12.91 -19.43 -2.65
N GLY A 477 -12.93 -19.58 -3.98
CA GLY A 477 -14.11 -20.03 -4.72
C GLY A 477 -15.14 -18.91 -4.95
N THR A 478 -16.40 -19.10 -4.45
CA THR A 478 -17.51 -18.18 -4.74
C THR A 478 -18.12 -17.55 -3.50
N ALA A 479 -18.64 -16.32 -3.65
CA ALA A 479 -19.45 -15.68 -2.62
C ALA A 479 -20.62 -14.90 -3.24
N GLU A 480 -21.70 -14.78 -2.49
CA GLU A 480 -22.88 -14.00 -2.84
C GLU A 480 -23.21 -13.03 -1.70
N GLY A 481 -23.44 -11.77 -2.01
CA GLY A 481 -23.71 -10.73 -1.01
C GLY A 481 -24.16 -9.42 -1.61
N ARG A 482 -24.38 -8.44 -0.76
CA ARG A 482 -24.67 -7.05 -1.12
C ARG A 482 -23.35 -6.37 -1.55
N ALA A 483 -23.32 -5.75 -2.70
CA ALA A 483 -22.21 -4.92 -3.12
C ALA A 483 -22.15 -3.65 -2.27
N HIS A 484 -20.98 -3.36 -1.71
CA HIS A 484 -20.69 -2.11 -1.03
C HIS A 484 -19.53 -1.41 -1.74
N LEU A 485 -19.83 -0.22 -2.30
CA LEU A 485 -18.85 0.58 -3.04
C LEU A 485 -17.93 1.30 -2.06
N VAL A 486 -16.65 0.95 -2.04
CA VAL A 486 -15.64 1.57 -1.18
C VAL A 486 -14.76 2.48 -2.03
N LEU A 487 -15.13 3.75 -2.11
CA LEU A 487 -14.43 4.79 -2.86
C LEU A 487 -13.60 5.71 -1.97
N THR A 488 -13.95 5.77 -0.69
CA THR A 488 -13.29 6.57 0.35
C THR A 488 -13.02 5.74 1.60
N ASN A 489 -12.29 6.30 2.57
CA ASN A 489 -12.09 5.64 3.86
C ASN A 489 -13.39 5.56 4.68
N GLU A 490 -14.24 6.56 4.55
CA GLU A 490 -15.54 6.63 5.22
C GLU A 490 -16.44 5.47 4.76
N ASP A 491 -16.40 5.13 3.46
CA ASP A 491 -17.12 3.98 2.93
C ASP A 491 -16.63 2.67 3.57
N ALA A 492 -15.31 2.52 3.77
CA ALA A 492 -14.75 1.33 4.42
C ALA A 492 -15.28 1.15 5.86
N PHE A 493 -15.55 2.23 6.58
CA PHE A 493 -16.15 2.15 7.92
C PHE A 493 -17.64 1.80 7.91
N ALA A 494 -18.32 1.92 6.78
CA ALA A 494 -19.75 1.59 6.63
C ALA A 494 -20.00 0.12 6.25
N VAL A 495 -18.96 -0.68 6.03
CA VAL A 495 -19.05 -2.11 5.68
C VAL A 495 -19.84 -2.90 6.73
N GLN A 496 -20.77 -3.72 6.27
CA GLN A 496 -21.58 -4.60 7.10
C GLN A 496 -21.17 -6.07 6.94
N PRO A 497 -21.37 -6.92 7.97
CA PRO A 497 -21.11 -8.35 7.84
C PRO A 497 -21.86 -8.98 6.65
N GLY A 498 -21.10 -9.63 5.76
CA GLY A 498 -21.65 -10.27 4.56
C GLY A 498 -21.61 -9.44 3.29
N ASP A 499 -21.14 -8.20 3.35
CA ASP A 499 -20.95 -7.36 2.17
C ASP A 499 -19.83 -7.89 1.25
N ILE A 500 -19.96 -7.59 -0.03
CA ILE A 500 -18.90 -7.72 -1.03
C ILE A 500 -18.34 -6.32 -1.30
N LEU A 501 -17.05 -6.14 -1.01
CA LEU A 501 -16.37 -4.87 -1.23
C LEU A 501 -16.10 -4.66 -2.72
N VAL A 502 -16.52 -3.53 -3.26
CA VAL A 502 -16.26 -3.15 -4.66
C VAL A 502 -15.51 -1.81 -4.65
N CYS A 503 -14.24 -1.81 -5.08
CA CYS A 503 -13.38 -0.63 -4.98
C CYS A 503 -12.46 -0.46 -6.19
N PRO A 504 -11.94 0.76 -6.43
CA PRO A 504 -10.94 0.97 -7.48
C PRO A 504 -9.65 0.20 -7.21
N SER A 505 -9.18 0.22 -5.98
CA SER A 505 -8.05 -0.51 -5.42
C SER A 505 -8.23 -0.58 -3.91
N MET A 506 -7.75 -1.64 -3.27
CA MET A 506 -7.84 -1.77 -1.83
C MET A 506 -6.65 -1.07 -1.16
N SER A 507 -6.91 -0.35 -0.07
CA SER A 507 -5.88 0.21 0.81
C SER A 507 -5.52 -0.77 1.93
N SER A 508 -4.25 -0.80 2.33
CA SER A 508 -3.79 -1.54 3.51
C SER A 508 -4.44 -1.05 4.82
N GLY A 509 -4.87 0.22 4.86
CA GLY A 509 -5.62 0.78 5.98
C GLY A 509 -6.98 0.14 6.22
N TRP A 510 -7.52 -0.61 5.26
CA TRP A 510 -8.83 -1.28 5.35
C TRP A 510 -8.77 -2.73 5.84
N THR A 511 -7.60 -3.24 6.21
CA THR A 511 -7.48 -4.63 6.72
C THR A 511 -8.43 -4.97 7.87
N PRO A 512 -8.70 -4.07 8.83
CA PRO A 512 -9.61 -4.39 9.93
C PRO A 512 -11.06 -4.69 9.53
N VAL A 513 -11.53 -4.27 8.33
CA VAL A 513 -12.90 -4.56 7.89
C VAL A 513 -13.04 -5.92 7.19
N LEU A 514 -11.95 -6.55 6.82
CA LEU A 514 -11.97 -7.80 6.06
C LEU A 514 -12.66 -8.98 6.75
N PRO A 515 -12.58 -9.13 8.07
CA PRO A 515 -13.35 -10.16 8.75
C PRO A 515 -14.87 -10.09 8.53
N MET A 516 -15.40 -8.92 8.09
CA MET A 516 -16.81 -8.72 7.76
C MET A 516 -17.12 -8.99 6.29
N ALA A 517 -16.14 -8.85 5.42
CA ALA A 517 -16.32 -8.99 3.98
C ALA A 517 -16.54 -10.44 3.57
N LYS A 518 -17.47 -10.66 2.65
CA LYS A 518 -17.77 -11.97 2.06
C LYS A 518 -17.08 -12.19 0.71
N GLY A 519 -16.66 -11.10 0.07
CA GLY A 519 -15.94 -11.08 -1.21
C GLY A 519 -15.34 -9.71 -1.47
N ILE A 520 -14.41 -9.65 -2.44
CA ILE A 520 -13.76 -8.42 -2.87
C ILE A 520 -13.73 -8.38 -4.40
N VAL A 521 -14.05 -7.21 -4.97
CA VAL A 521 -13.93 -6.93 -6.40
C VAL A 521 -13.18 -5.63 -6.58
N THR A 522 -12.09 -5.63 -7.38
CA THR A 522 -11.30 -4.42 -7.61
C THR A 522 -11.14 -4.10 -9.08
N ASN A 523 -11.15 -2.79 -9.42
CA ASN A 523 -10.87 -2.35 -10.79
C ASN A 523 -9.41 -2.62 -11.19
N GLY A 524 -8.46 -2.40 -10.28
CA GLY A 524 -7.03 -2.64 -10.49
C GLY A 524 -6.45 -3.58 -9.47
N GLY A 525 -5.23 -4.05 -9.73
CA GLY A 525 -4.43 -4.86 -8.82
C GLY A 525 -4.03 -6.22 -9.38
N GLY A 526 -2.75 -6.55 -9.25
CA GLY A 526 -2.17 -7.85 -9.57
C GLY A 526 -2.22 -8.82 -8.39
N SER A 527 -1.56 -9.96 -8.53
CA SER A 527 -1.53 -11.05 -7.52
C SER A 527 -0.91 -10.65 -6.18
N LEU A 528 -0.11 -9.60 -6.15
CA LEU A 528 0.52 -9.03 -4.95
C LEU A 528 -0.10 -7.69 -4.52
N SER A 529 -1.29 -7.34 -5.03
CA SER A 529 -2.07 -6.22 -4.49
C SER A 529 -2.67 -6.55 -3.13
N HIS A 530 -2.94 -5.53 -2.32
CA HIS A 530 -3.56 -5.70 -0.99
C HIS A 530 -4.83 -6.57 -1.02
N ALA A 531 -5.72 -6.36 -2.01
CA ALA A 531 -6.93 -7.17 -2.15
C ALA A 531 -6.63 -8.65 -2.32
N CYS A 532 -5.67 -9.00 -3.19
CA CYS A 532 -5.30 -10.39 -3.44
C CYS A 532 -4.56 -11.02 -2.26
N ILE A 533 -3.63 -10.27 -1.62
CA ILE A 533 -2.90 -10.75 -0.44
C ILE A 533 -3.88 -11.03 0.69
N HIS A 534 -4.68 -10.05 1.07
CA HIS A 534 -5.62 -10.21 2.18
C HIS A 534 -6.73 -11.22 1.86
N GLY A 535 -7.24 -11.23 0.62
CA GLY A 535 -8.26 -12.21 0.23
C GLY A 535 -7.80 -13.65 0.42
N ARG A 536 -6.55 -13.97 0.02
CA ARG A 536 -6.02 -15.32 0.22
C ARG A 536 -5.67 -15.65 1.67
N GLU A 537 -5.28 -14.66 2.49
CA GLU A 537 -5.01 -14.87 3.92
C GLU A 537 -6.29 -14.97 4.75
N TYR A 538 -7.33 -14.22 4.43
CA TYR A 538 -8.66 -14.32 5.07
C TYR A 538 -9.57 -15.38 4.45
N ASP A 539 -9.11 -16.08 3.39
CA ASP A 539 -9.88 -17.08 2.64
C ASP A 539 -11.19 -16.50 2.06
N ILE A 540 -11.11 -15.25 1.53
CA ILE A 540 -12.22 -14.51 0.95
C ILE A 540 -12.09 -14.53 -0.58
N PRO A 541 -13.18 -14.81 -1.35
CA PRO A 541 -13.18 -14.73 -2.81
C PRO A 541 -12.81 -13.33 -3.32
N VAL A 542 -11.82 -13.25 -4.22
CA VAL A 542 -11.38 -11.99 -4.83
C VAL A 542 -11.37 -12.09 -6.35
N VAL A 543 -12.02 -11.15 -7.01
CA VAL A 543 -11.85 -10.87 -8.44
C VAL A 543 -11.13 -9.54 -8.59
N SER A 544 -9.89 -9.58 -9.07
CA SER A 544 -9.06 -8.38 -9.22
C SER A 544 -8.90 -7.97 -10.68
N ASN A 545 -8.46 -6.71 -10.91
CA ASN A 545 -8.19 -6.17 -12.24
C ASN A 545 -9.40 -6.22 -13.20
N THR A 546 -10.58 -5.93 -12.69
CA THR A 546 -11.80 -5.90 -13.50
C THR A 546 -11.90 -4.69 -14.43
N ARG A 547 -11.17 -3.62 -14.13
CA ARG A 547 -11.12 -2.32 -14.82
C ARG A 547 -12.39 -1.47 -14.66
N ASP A 548 -13.56 -2.06 -14.54
CA ASP A 548 -14.86 -1.39 -14.65
C ASP A 548 -15.84 -1.67 -13.49
N ALA A 549 -15.50 -2.54 -12.53
CA ALA A 549 -16.44 -3.00 -11.51
C ALA A 549 -17.15 -1.83 -10.79
N THR A 550 -16.42 -0.79 -10.38
CA THR A 550 -17.01 0.39 -9.70
C THR A 550 -17.91 1.25 -10.60
N MET A 551 -17.89 1.01 -11.90
CA MET A 551 -18.74 1.72 -12.87
C MET A 551 -20.01 0.94 -13.23
N VAL A 552 -19.93 -0.40 -13.21
CA VAL A 552 -21.03 -1.28 -13.65
C VAL A 552 -21.84 -1.88 -12.51
N ILE A 553 -21.25 -1.95 -11.30
CA ILE A 553 -21.90 -2.44 -10.09
C ILE A 553 -22.42 -1.24 -9.28
N LYS A 554 -23.66 -1.33 -8.79
CA LYS A 554 -24.27 -0.27 -7.99
C LYS A 554 -24.20 -0.59 -6.51
N GLU A 555 -24.17 0.47 -5.66
CA GLU A 555 -24.31 0.33 -4.21
C GLU A 555 -25.58 -0.43 -3.86
N GLY A 556 -25.45 -1.42 -2.97
CA GLY A 556 -26.56 -2.23 -2.50
C GLY A 556 -27.02 -3.34 -3.46
N GLU A 557 -26.47 -3.42 -4.66
CA GLU A 557 -26.82 -4.47 -5.63
C GLU A 557 -26.41 -5.85 -5.12
N LYS A 558 -27.25 -6.85 -5.30
CA LYS A 558 -26.91 -8.24 -4.96
C LYS A 558 -26.07 -8.86 -6.07
N ILE A 559 -24.85 -9.28 -5.74
CA ILE A 559 -23.89 -9.84 -6.69
C ILE A 559 -23.34 -11.17 -6.22
N ARG A 560 -22.90 -11.99 -7.19
CA ARG A 560 -22.14 -13.22 -6.97
C ARG A 560 -20.75 -13.07 -7.58
N VAL A 561 -19.74 -13.28 -6.76
CA VAL A 561 -18.31 -13.28 -7.13
C VAL A 561 -17.86 -14.72 -7.29
N ASP A 562 -17.26 -15.05 -8.43
CA ASP A 562 -16.58 -16.31 -8.70
C ASP A 562 -15.09 -16.04 -8.88
N ALA A 563 -14.33 -16.21 -7.79
CA ALA A 563 -12.90 -15.92 -7.80
C ALA A 563 -12.11 -16.94 -8.65
N THR A 564 -12.58 -18.18 -8.76
CA THR A 564 -11.90 -19.23 -9.53
C THR A 564 -11.85 -18.89 -11.01
N GLU A 565 -13.00 -18.41 -11.54
CA GLU A 565 -13.14 -18.04 -12.95
C GLU A 565 -12.88 -16.55 -13.21
N GLY A 566 -12.67 -15.75 -12.15
CA GLY A 566 -12.49 -14.30 -12.27
C GLY A 566 -13.74 -13.56 -12.75
N LEU A 567 -14.94 -14.00 -12.34
CA LEU A 567 -16.21 -13.50 -12.87
C LEU A 567 -17.09 -12.88 -11.78
N VAL A 568 -17.85 -11.86 -12.17
CA VAL A 568 -18.87 -11.22 -11.31
C VAL A 568 -20.22 -11.23 -12.03
N PHE A 569 -21.27 -11.65 -11.33
CA PHE A 569 -22.65 -11.75 -11.84
C PHE A 569 -23.61 -10.95 -10.97
N ARG A 570 -24.77 -10.56 -11.55
CA ARG A 570 -25.94 -10.22 -10.76
C ARG A 570 -26.52 -11.48 -10.14
N ALA A 571 -26.89 -11.43 -8.83
CA ALA A 571 -27.46 -12.57 -8.10
C ALA A 571 -28.98 -12.41 -7.92
#